data_6d170c716616a060dfae8953a6e9a532
#
_entry.id   6d170c716616a060dfae8953a6e9a532
#
_cell.length_a   1.000
_cell.length_b   1.000
_cell.length_c   1.000
_cell.angle_alpha   90.00
_cell.angle_beta   90.00
_cell.angle_gamma   90.00
#
_symmetry.space_group_name_H-M   'P 1'
#
loop_
_entity.id
_entity.type
_entity.pdbx_description
1 polymer ?
#
loop_
_entity_poly.entity_id
_entity_poly.type
_entity_poly.pdbx_seq_one_letter_code
_entity_poly.pdbx_strand_id
1 'polypeptide(L)'
;MLRFAYSTINWGETPDLPEMFRSIAETGWDAVELFAHSLDWLGSPNRLRRDLGDLQAATMFGVIELPADRIRLGKLRRQIDYAAEIGAEAYGLVGGSRLRWRPPAPEEYDELARACEELARHGAEQGVAVAYHPHVACTIETEEEIDRLLNATQALTLCLDASHIALVGEDPIAHLRKYRDRTSYVHLKDWAKGKFVELGQGTLGIDFPAILRELDAMAFPGWVVIEMSRSDVSPAVSARANAAYLQSLGYTLTARSLAR
;
A
#
# COMPACT_ATOMS: atom_id res chain seq x y z
N MET A 1 -1.97 -15.26 12.05
CA MET A 1 -3.16 -15.02 11.17
C MET A 1 -2.95 -13.68 10.48
N LEU A 2 -3.03 -13.65 9.16
CA LEU A 2 -2.83 -12.43 8.37
C LEU A 2 -3.96 -11.41 8.62
N ARG A 3 -3.62 -10.13 8.56
CA ARG A 3 -4.56 -9.01 8.66
C ARG A 3 -4.77 -8.41 7.27
N PHE A 4 -6.02 -8.25 6.87
CA PHE A 4 -6.37 -7.77 5.54
C PHE A 4 -7.02 -6.39 5.59
N ALA A 5 -6.69 -5.54 4.61
CA ALA A 5 -7.33 -4.25 4.38
C ALA A 5 -7.67 -4.07 2.89
N TYR A 6 -8.60 -3.17 2.60
CA TYR A 6 -8.95 -2.82 1.23
C TYR A 6 -8.59 -1.38 0.92
N SER A 7 -7.93 -1.15 -0.22
CA SER A 7 -7.54 0.19 -0.63
C SER A 7 -8.73 1.00 -1.16
N THR A 8 -8.84 2.25 -0.73
CA THR A 8 -9.91 3.17 -1.15
C THR A 8 -9.72 3.76 -2.54
N ILE A 9 -8.59 3.50 -3.21
CA ILE A 9 -8.23 4.08 -4.52
C ILE A 9 -9.32 3.90 -5.59
N ASN A 10 -10.06 2.79 -5.56
CA ASN A 10 -11.10 2.48 -6.54
C ASN A 10 -12.32 3.42 -6.47
N TRP A 11 -12.50 4.17 -5.35
CA TRP A 11 -13.56 5.17 -5.21
C TRP A 11 -13.16 6.55 -5.74
N GLY A 12 -11.91 6.72 -6.22
CA GLY A 12 -11.39 7.98 -6.73
C GLY A 12 -10.93 8.94 -5.63
N GLU A 13 -10.62 10.17 -6.02
CA GLU A 13 -9.94 11.14 -5.13
C GLU A 13 -10.88 11.81 -4.12
N THR A 14 -12.15 11.96 -4.47
CA THR A 14 -13.13 12.75 -3.69
C THR A 14 -14.46 12.00 -3.50
N PRO A 15 -14.45 10.77 -2.94
CA PRO A 15 -15.68 10.02 -2.70
C PRO A 15 -16.50 10.64 -1.56
N ASP A 16 -17.79 10.29 -1.48
CA ASP A 16 -18.54 10.45 -0.23
C ASP A 16 -17.96 9.47 0.80
N LEU A 17 -17.22 9.99 1.81
CA LEU A 17 -16.46 9.16 2.75
C LEU A 17 -17.38 8.23 3.56
N PRO A 18 -18.48 8.69 4.20
CA PRO A 18 -19.36 7.81 4.94
C PRO A 18 -19.98 6.69 4.07
N GLU A 19 -20.34 7.01 2.82
CA GLU A 19 -20.90 6.01 1.89
C GLU A 19 -19.83 5.00 1.47
N MET A 20 -18.63 5.47 1.14
CA MET A 20 -17.51 4.61 0.77
C MET A 20 -17.18 3.62 1.89
N PHE A 21 -16.99 4.12 3.12
CA PHE A 21 -16.64 3.26 4.26
C PHE A 21 -17.74 2.26 4.60
N ARG A 22 -19.00 2.68 4.56
CA ARG A 22 -20.14 1.78 4.73
C ARG A 22 -20.13 0.69 3.67
N SER A 23 -19.95 1.07 2.40
CA SER A 23 -19.87 0.14 1.28
C SER A 23 -18.75 -0.90 1.44
N ILE A 24 -17.57 -0.48 1.92
CA ILE A 24 -16.44 -1.38 2.18
C ILE A 24 -16.82 -2.34 3.34
N ALA A 25 -17.31 -1.84 4.45
CA ALA A 25 -17.73 -2.65 5.60
C ALA A 25 -18.79 -3.70 5.24
N GLU A 26 -19.80 -3.32 4.43
CA GLU A 26 -20.87 -4.22 3.96
C GLU A 26 -20.34 -5.32 3.03
N THR A 27 -19.16 -5.16 2.45
CA THR A 27 -18.51 -6.19 1.63
C THR A 27 -17.62 -7.14 2.44
N GLY A 28 -17.52 -6.94 3.76
CA GLY A 28 -16.88 -7.85 4.71
C GLY A 28 -15.46 -7.46 5.12
N TRP A 29 -15.00 -6.26 4.78
CA TRP A 29 -13.70 -5.74 5.21
C TRP A 29 -13.81 -5.03 6.56
N ASP A 30 -12.79 -5.22 7.42
CA ASP A 30 -12.70 -4.56 8.73
C ASP A 30 -11.66 -3.44 8.75
N ALA A 31 -10.86 -3.30 7.70
CA ALA A 31 -9.82 -2.29 7.61
C ALA A 31 -9.66 -1.72 6.20
N VAL A 32 -9.17 -0.49 6.14
CA VAL A 32 -8.94 0.22 4.87
C VAL A 32 -7.55 0.82 4.80
N GLU A 33 -7.04 0.92 3.58
CA GLU A 33 -5.97 1.83 3.22
C GLU A 33 -6.57 3.11 2.65
N LEU A 34 -6.13 4.27 3.17
CA LEU A 34 -6.51 5.57 2.64
C LEU A 34 -5.51 6.00 1.57
N PHE A 35 -5.89 5.87 0.30
CA PHE A 35 -4.98 6.10 -0.82
C PHE A 35 -5.11 7.52 -1.38
N ALA A 36 -4.01 8.28 -1.34
CA ALA A 36 -3.81 9.59 -2.00
C ALA A 36 -4.92 10.65 -1.80
N HIS A 37 -5.80 10.48 -0.81
CA HIS A 37 -6.79 11.51 -0.48
C HIS A 37 -6.11 12.72 0.15
N SER A 38 -6.56 13.92 -0.21
CA SER A 38 -6.06 15.14 0.43
C SER A 38 -6.56 15.24 1.88
N LEU A 39 -5.74 15.83 2.76
CA LEU A 39 -6.15 16.05 4.15
C LEU A 39 -7.37 16.97 4.26
N ASP A 40 -7.52 17.91 3.31
CA ASP A 40 -8.70 18.80 3.26
C ASP A 40 -9.98 18.01 2.99
N TRP A 41 -9.89 16.95 2.17
CA TRP A 41 -11.02 16.06 1.89
C TRP A 41 -11.33 15.13 3.06
N LEU A 42 -10.31 14.52 3.65
CA LEU A 42 -10.45 13.65 4.81
C LEU A 42 -10.97 14.43 6.05
N GLY A 43 -10.67 15.73 6.12
CA GLY A 43 -11.04 16.59 7.23
C GLY A 43 -10.21 16.33 8.49
N SER A 44 -10.75 16.66 9.66
CA SER A 44 -10.01 16.41 10.91
C SER A 44 -9.96 14.90 11.25
N PRO A 45 -8.92 14.43 11.96
CA PRO A 45 -8.82 13.04 12.41
C PRO A 45 -10.05 12.55 13.18
N ASN A 46 -10.64 13.41 14.00
CA ASN A 46 -11.85 13.08 14.73
C ASN A 46 -13.07 12.89 13.83
N ARG A 47 -13.18 13.68 12.74
CA ARG A 47 -14.23 13.48 11.73
C ARG A 47 -14.01 12.16 11.02
N LEU A 48 -12.81 11.90 10.54
CA LEU A 48 -12.50 10.67 9.81
C LEU A 48 -12.76 9.41 10.64
N ARG A 49 -12.37 9.41 11.94
CA ARG A 49 -12.68 8.28 12.83
C ARG A 49 -14.20 8.04 12.97
N ARG A 50 -15.01 9.08 12.99
CA ARG A 50 -16.49 8.91 13.00
C ARG A 50 -16.99 8.34 11.68
N ASP A 51 -16.46 8.84 10.57
CA ASP A 51 -16.88 8.40 9.23
C ASP A 51 -16.45 6.93 8.94
N LEU A 52 -15.30 6.50 9.46
CA LEU A 52 -14.82 5.10 9.41
C LEU A 52 -15.75 4.13 10.17
N GLY A 53 -16.42 4.59 11.22
CA GLY A 53 -17.25 3.72 12.06
C GLY A 53 -16.42 2.61 12.71
N ASP A 54 -16.72 1.34 12.41
CA ASP A 54 -16.03 0.16 12.93
C ASP A 54 -14.78 -0.22 12.10
N LEU A 55 -14.54 0.40 10.95
CA LEU A 55 -13.37 0.14 10.12
C LEU A 55 -12.10 0.70 10.76
N GLN A 56 -11.00 -0.05 10.65
CA GLN A 56 -9.68 0.41 11.05
C GLN A 56 -9.00 1.13 9.87
N ALA A 57 -8.31 2.24 10.14
CA ALA A 57 -7.34 2.79 9.20
C ALA A 57 -6.05 1.96 9.32
N ALA A 58 -5.83 1.02 8.41
CA ALA A 58 -4.66 0.14 8.42
C ALA A 58 -3.41 0.88 8.00
N THR A 59 -3.50 1.57 6.87
CA THR A 59 -2.42 2.31 6.24
C THR A 59 -2.96 3.59 5.60
N MET A 60 -2.07 4.54 5.35
CA MET A 60 -2.32 5.70 4.52
C MET A 60 -1.26 5.77 3.42
N PHE A 61 -1.59 6.32 2.27
CA PHE A 61 -0.71 6.29 1.10
C PHE A 61 -0.58 7.67 0.45
N GLY A 62 0.64 8.04 0.08
CA GLY A 62 0.93 9.30 -0.59
C GLY A 62 1.94 9.16 -1.72
N VAL A 63 2.07 10.26 -2.49
CA VAL A 63 2.96 10.32 -3.65
C VAL A 63 4.14 11.24 -3.35
N ILE A 64 5.37 10.72 -3.54
CA ILE A 64 6.59 11.50 -3.46
C ILE A 64 6.99 11.96 -4.87
N GLU A 65 7.21 13.26 -5.04
CA GLU A 65 7.64 13.87 -6.30
C GLU A 65 9.07 14.38 -6.18
N LEU A 66 9.83 14.27 -7.27
CA LEU A 66 11.14 14.88 -7.39
C LEU A 66 11.07 16.19 -8.22
N PRO A 67 11.83 17.24 -7.90
CA PRO A 67 12.69 17.33 -6.72
C PRO A 67 11.90 17.37 -5.41
N ALA A 68 12.43 16.68 -4.39
CA ALA A 68 11.82 16.57 -3.06
C ALA A 68 12.16 17.82 -2.21
N ASP A 69 11.57 18.97 -2.56
CA ASP A 69 11.78 20.22 -1.84
C ASP A 69 11.07 20.25 -0.47
N ARG A 70 11.39 21.29 0.33
CA ARG A 70 10.84 21.47 1.68
C ARG A 70 9.31 21.54 1.74
N ILE A 71 8.68 22.06 0.69
CA ILE A 71 7.21 22.20 0.65
C ILE A 71 6.56 20.82 0.45
N ARG A 72 7.08 20.04 -0.51
CA ARG A 72 6.63 18.67 -0.79
C ARG A 72 6.85 17.76 0.40
N LEU A 73 8.06 17.75 0.98
CA LEU A 73 8.35 16.98 2.19
C LEU A 73 7.50 17.43 3.39
N GLY A 74 7.28 18.73 3.55
CA GLY A 74 6.39 19.26 4.61
C GLY A 74 4.93 18.80 4.46
N LYS A 75 4.45 18.64 3.21
CA LYS A 75 3.12 18.06 2.95
C LYS A 75 3.07 16.59 3.38
N LEU A 76 4.06 15.80 2.99
CA LEU A 76 4.13 14.36 3.32
C LEU A 76 4.29 14.14 4.83
N ARG A 77 5.11 14.95 5.53
CA ARG A 77 5.20 14.89 7.00
C ARG A 77 3.84 15.10 7.66
N ARG A 78 3.07 16.12 7.24
CA ARG A 78 1.72 16.34 7.78
C ARG A 78 0.78 15.16 7.51
N GLN A 79 0.94 14.48 6.38
CA GLN A 79 0.16 13.27 6.09
C GLN A 79 0.58 12.10 7.01
N ILE A 80 1.87 11.97 7.32
CA ILE A 80 2.38 10.97 8.28
C ILE A 80 1.87 11.28 9.70
N ASP A 81 1.91 12.55 10.14
CA ASP A 81 1.34 12.97 11.42
C ASP A 81 -0.16 12.63 11.50
N TYR A 82 -0.88 12.92 10.42
CA TYR A 82 -2.30 12.59 10.32
C TYR A 82 -2.53 11.07 10.36
N ALA A 83 -1.70 10.28 9.68
CA ALA A 83 -1.76 8.82 9.72
C ALA A 83 -1.59 8.29 11.16
N ALA A 84 -0.61 8.83 11.90
CA ALA A 84 -0.42 8.52 13.32
C ALA A 84 -1.66 8.87 14.16
N GLU A 85 -2.21 10.08 13.96
CA GLU A 85 -3.40 10.52 14.69
C GLU A 85 -4.62 9.63 14.46
N ILE A 86 -4.82 9.10 13.25
CA ILE A 86 -5.95 8.19 12.96
C ILE A 86 -5.68 6.74 13.36
N GLY A 87 -4.47 6.41 13.79
CA GLY A 87 -4.08 5.08 14.24
C GLY A 87 -3.61 4.16 13.12
N ALA A 88 -3.24 4.69 11.95
CA ALA A 88 -2.64 3.90 10.88
C ALA A 88 -1.23 3.44 11.30
N GLU A 89 -0.91 2.18 11.02
CA GLU A 89 0.36 1.56 11.40
C GLU A 89 1.48 1.82 10.39
N ALA A 90 1.12 2.09 9.12
CA ALA A 90 2.08 2.37 8.08
C ALA A 90 1.62 3.53 7.17
N TYR A 91 2.60 4.15 6.53
CA TYR A 91 2.41 5.18 5.51
C TYR A 91 3.19 4.80 4.26
N GLY A 92 2.49 4.52 3.17
CA GLY A 92 3.08 4.18 1.89
C GLY A 92 3.52 5.39 1.09
N LEU A 93 4.65 5.26 0.41
CA LEU A 93 5.18 6.22 -0.54
C LEU A 93 5.38 5.55 -1.90
N VAL A 94 4.76 6.11 -2.93
CA VAL A 94 5.08 5.77 -4.32
C VAL A 94 5.59 7.00 -5.03
N GLY A 95 6.50 6.88 -5.98
CA GLY A 95 6.84 8.01 -6.82
C GLY A 95 8.28 8.10 -7.28
N GLY A 96 8.73 9.35 -7.45
CA GLY A 96 9.71 9.61 -8.46
C GLY A 96 9.09 9.39 -9.84
N SER A 97 9.82 9.63 -10.91
CA SER A 97 9.33 9.37 -12.27
C SER A 97 10.42 8.74 -13.12
N ARG A 98 10.03 7.71 -13.86
CA ARG A 98 10.88 7.08 -14.85
C ARG A 98 10.46 7.58 -16.23
N LEU A 99 11.35 8.26 -16.89
CA LEU A 99 11.11 8.73 -18.26
C LEU A 99 11.30 7.55 -19.23
N ARG A 100 10.40 7.42 -20.20
CA ARG A 100 10.45 6.32 -21.18
C ARG A 100 11.74 6.28 -22.01
N TRP A 101 12.42 7.41 -22.15
CA TRP A 101 13.60 7.57 -23.01
C TRP A 101 14.95 7.55 -22.26
N ARG A 102 14.93 7.50 -20.93
CA ARG A 102 16.14 7.29 -20.11
C ARG A 102 15.78 6.69 -18.76
N PRO A 103 16.68 5.87 -18.19
CA PRO A 103 16.60 5.47 -16.79
C PRO A 103 16.75 6.69 -15.87
N PRO A 104 16.33 6.60 -14.61
CA PRO A 104 16.63 7.62 -13.60
C PRO A 104 18.14 7.87 -13.50
N ALA A 105 18.53 9.13 -13.32
CA ALA A 105 19.94 9.48 -13.11
C ALA A 105 20.39 9.08 -11.68
N PRO A 106 21.68 8.87 -11.44
CA PRO A 106 22.19 8.55 -10.11
C PRO A 106 21.72 9.53 -9.03
N GLU A 107 21.67 10.83 -9.36
CA GLU A 107 21.23 11.90 -8.45
C GLU A 107 19.76 11.81 -8.10
N GLU A 108 18.91 11.30 -8.99
CA GLU A 108 17.48 11.09 -8.75
C GLU A 108 17.25 9.94 -7.74
N TYR A 109 18.05 8.87 -7.81
CA TYR A 109 18.03 7.80 -6.80
C TYR A 109 18.51 8.30 -5.44
N ASP A 110 19.61 9.07 -5.41
CA ASP A 110 20.19 9.58 -4.17
C ASP A 110 19.28 10.62 -3.50
N GLU A 111 18.61 11.45 -4.28
CA GLU A 111 17.62 12.40 -3.79
C GLU A 111 16.39 11.67 -3.23
N LEU A 112 15.86 10.67 -3.94
CA LEU A 112 14.74 9.87 -3.49
C LEU A 112 15.07 9.15 -2.17
N ALA A 113 16.25 8.50 -2.10
CA ALA A 113 16.68 7.79 -0.89
C ALA A 113 16.77 8.72 0.32
N ARG A 114 17.38 9.91 0.16
CA ARG A 114 17.47 10.91 1.25
C ARG A 114 16.09 11.38 1.70
N ALA A 115 15.20 11.67 0.76
CA ALA A 115 13.84 12.13 1.05
C ALA A 115 13.02 11.04 1.77
N CYS A 116 13.08 9.81 1.29
CA CYS A 116 12.40 8.67 1.91
C CYS A 116 12.94 8.37 3.31
N GLU A 117 14.26 8.41 3.53
CA GLU A 117 14.86 8.20 4.84
C GLU A 117 14.47 9.30 5.83
N GLU A 118 14.43 10.57 5.39
CA GLU A 118 13.96 11.69 6.22
C GLU A 118 12.51 11.49 6.67
N LEU A 119 11.63 11.09 5.77
CA LEU A 119 10.24 10.81 6.08
C LEU A 119 10.09 9.56 6.96
N ALA A 120 10.92 8.54 6.74
CA ALA A 120 10.89 7.31 7.53
C ALA A 120 11.31 7.55 8.99
N ARG A 121 12.33 8.36 9.23
CA ARG A 121 12.72 8.77 10.57
C ARG A 121 11.61 9.57 11.26
N HIS A 122 10.99 10.52 10.54
CA HIS A 122 9.85 11.27 11.06
C HIS A 122 8.68 10.34 11.41
N GLY A 123 8.36 9.36 10.55
CA GLY A 123 7.31 8.37 10.82
C GLY A 123 7.62 7.51 12.05
N ALA A 124 8.88 7.07 12.19
CA ALA A 124 9.30 6.29 13.36
C ALA A 124 9.13 7.04 14.69
N GLU A 125 9.36 8.35 14.71
CA GLU A 125 9.09 9.23 15.87
C GLU A 125 7.60 9.29 16.21
N GLN A 126 6.72 9.10 15.22
CA GLN A 126 5.26 9.09 15.38
C GLN A 126 4.69 7.67 15.57
N GLY A 127 5.52 6.63 15.55
CA GLY A 127 5.07 5.24 15.61
C GLY A 127 4.45 4.69 14.31
N VAL A 128 4.72 5.33 13.17
CA VAL A 128 4.23 4.94 11.84
C VAL A 128 5.40 4.44 10.99
N ALA A 129 5.30 3.23 10.46
CA ALA A 129 6.28 2.70 9.52
C ALA A 129 6.11 3.37 8.15
N VAL A 130 7.11 4.10 7.67
CA VAL A 130 7.08 4.65 6.31
C VAL A 130 7.68 3.64 5.35
N ALA A 131 6.92 3.30 4.31
CA ALA A 131 7.26 2.24 3.37
C ALA A 131 7.28 2.75 1.94
N TYR A 132 8.37 2.54 1.22
CA TYR A 132 8.40 2.79 -0.21
C TYR A 132 7.74 1.63 -0.97
N HIS A 133 6.92 1.97 -1.94
CA HIS A 133 6.22 1.05 -2.82
C HIS A 133 6.90 1.04 -4.20
N PRO A 134 7.74 0.02 -4.50
CA PRO A 134 8.32 -0.14 -5.84
C PRO A 134 7.20 -0.31 -6.87
N HIS A 135 7.25 0.50 -7.93
CA HIS A 135 6.13 0.58 -8.86
C HIS A 135 6.62 0.80 -10.29
N VAL A 136 6.01 0.12 -11.25
CA VAL A 136 6.30 0.34 -12.69
C VAL A 136 6.14 1.81 -13.05
N ALA A 137 7.05 2.31 -13.89
CA ALA A 137 7.14 3.72 -14.30
C ALA A 137 7.51 4.72 -13.20
N CYS A 138 7.95 4.24 -12.02
CA CYS A 138 8.54 5.06 -10.95
C CYS A 138 10.07 4.93 -10.93
N THR A 139 10.75 5.66 -10.05
CA THR A 139 12.21 5.63 -9.96
C THR A 139 12.73 4.25 -9.56
N ILE A 140 12.00 3.56 -8.66
CA ILE A 140 12.35 2.21 -8.19
C ILE A 140 11.32 1.22 -8.73
N GLU A 141 11.77 0.29 -9.58
CA GLU A 141 10.95 -0.76 -10.18
C GLU A 141 11.49 -2.17 -9.92
N THR A 142 12.82 -2.34 -10.01
CA THR A 142 13.49 -3.65 -10.05
C THR A 142 14.16 -4.00 -8.73
N GLU A 143 14.49 -5.28 -8.55
CA GLU A 143 15.24 -5.77 -7.38
C GLU A 143 16.54 -5.01 -7.16
N GLU A 144 17.31 -4.74 -8.23
CA GLU A 144 18.57 -3.97 -8.15
C GLU A 144 18.34 -2.56 -7.61
N GLU A 145 17.26 -1.90 -8.05
CA GLU A 145 16.91 -0.56 -7.62
C GLU A 145 16.38 -0.54 -6.17
N ILE A 146 15.62 -1.59 -5.78
CA ILE A 146 15.21 -1.79 -4.38
C ILE A 146 16.46 -1.97 -3.49
N ASP A 147 17.42 -2.80 -3.89
CA ASP A 147 18.67 -2.97 -3.17
C ASP A 147 19.42 -1.65 -3.02
N ARG A 148 19.51 -0.86 -4.10
CA ARG A 148 20.13 0.47 -4.07
C ARG A 148 19.45 1.38 -3.05
N LEU A 149 18.12 1.45 -3.06
CA LEU A 149 17.33 2.27 -2.12
C LEU A 149 17.57 1.82 -0.68
N LEU A 150 17.46 0.53 -0.40
CA LEU A 150 17.60 -0.01 0.95
C LEU A 150 19.03 0.09 1.49
N ASN A 151 20.06 -0.01 0.63
CA ASN A 151 21.45 0.21 1.03
C ASN A 151 21.73 1.68 1.41
N ALA A 152 20.97 2.62 0.86
CA ALA A 152 21.07 4.05 1.16
C ALA A 152 20.18 4.50 2.33
N THR A 153 19.36 3.61 2.91
CA THR A 153 18.37 3.93 3.94
C THR A 153 18.41 2.94 5.10
N GLN A 154 18.03 3.39 6.31
CA GLN A 154 18.01 2.57 7.53
C GLN A 154 16.60 2.42 8.11
N ALA A 155 15.87 3.53 8.22
CA ALA A 155 14.53 3.57 8.82
C ALA A 155 13.43 3.23 7.82
N LEU A 156 13.69 3.44 6.51
CA LEU A 156 12.71 3.16 5.46
C LEU A 156 12.40 1.67 5.38
N THR A 157 11.12 1.33 5.24
CA THR A 157 10.64 -0.03 4.96
C THR A 157 10.08 -0.13 3.54
N LEU A 158 9.52 -1.28 3.18
CA LEU A 158 8.90 -1.53 1.88
C LEU A 158 7.41 -1.87 2.03
N CYS A 159 6.64 -1.41 1.05
CA CYS A 159 5.36 -1.99 0.66
C CYS A 159 5.60 -2.80 -0.61
N LEU A 160 5.70 -4.11 -0.51
CA LEU A 160 5.89 -4.98 -1.68
C LEU A 160 4.57 -5.25 -2.37
N ASP A 161 4.53 -5.06 -3.68
CA ASP A 161 3.36 -5.34 -4.51
C ASP A 161 3.63 -6.48 -5.48
N ALA A 162 2.87 -7.55 -5.34
CA ALA A 162 3.04 -8.76 -6.14
C ALA A 162 2.89 -8.51 -7.66
N SER A 163 1.97 -7.62 -8.05
CA SER A 163 1.76 -7.32 -9.47
C SER A 163 2.87 -6.49 -10.08
N HIS A 164 3.36 -5.47 -9.36
CA HIS A 164 4.45 -4.64 -9.90
C HIS A 164 5.74 -5.44 -10.03
N ILE A 165 6.03 -6.33 -9.07
CA ILE A 165 7.18 -7.25 -9.15
C ILE A 165 7.01 -8.20 -10.35
N ALA A 166 5.83 -8.81 -10.53
CA ALA A 166 5.59 -9.71 -11.66
C ALA A 166 5.61 -8.98 -13.01
N LEU A 167 5.17 -7.71 -13.08
CA LEU A 167 5.19 -6.89 -14.30
C LEU A 167 6.61 -6.58 -14.80
N VAL A 168 7.58 -6.52 -13.91
CA VAL A 168 9.02 -6.38 -14.30
C VAL A 168 9.70 -7.73 -14.51
N GLY A 169 8.95 -8.84 -14.42
CA GLY A 169 9.46 -10.19 -14.70
C GLY A 169 10.17 -10.85 -13.52
N GLU A 170 9.98 -10.35 -12.32
CA GLU A 170 10.60 -10.86 -11.09
C GLU A 170 9.60 -11.70 -10.27
N ASP A 171 10.11 -12.50 -9.32
CA ASP A 171 9.30 -13.41 -8.49
C ASP A 171 8.87 -12.74 -7.17
N PRO A 172 7.55 -12.50 -6.95
CA PRO A 172 7.06 -11.89 -5.73
C PRO A 172 7.42 -12.66 -4.44
N ILE A 173 7.51 -13.99 -4.51
CA ILE A 173 7.86 -14.82 -3.34
C ILE A 173 9.34 -14.66 -3.01
N ALA A 174 10.20 -14.62 -4.02
CA ALA A 174 11.62 -14.35 -3.82
C ALA A 174 11.85 -12.98 -3.16
N HIS A 175 11.12 -11.95 -3.61
CA HIS A 175 11.18 -10.61 -3.00
C HIS A 175 10.70 -10.62 -1.53
N LEU A 176 9.58 -11.26 -1.24
CA LEU A 176 9.09 -11.38 0.14
C LEU A 176 10.12 -12.04 1.06
N ARG A 177 10.78 -13.10 0.61
CA ARG A 177 11.84 -13.78 1.37
C ARG A 177 13.06 -12.89 1.58
N LYS A 178 13.51 -12.24 0.50
CA LYS A 178 14.71 -11.39 0.52
C LYS A 178 14.52 -10.18 1.43
N TYR A 179 13.38 -9.53 1.35
CA TYR A 179 13.10 -8.26 2.03
C TYR A 179 12.22 -8.38 3.28
N ARG A 180 12.01 -9.61 3.80
CA ARG A 180 11.10 -9.88 4.92
C ARG A 180 11.27 -8.93 6.10
N ASP A 181 12.51 -8.64 6.50
CA ASP A 181 12.85 -7.83 7.66
C ASP A 181 12.73 -6.31 7.39
N ARG A 182 12.49 -5.94 6.15
CA ARG A 182 12.33 -4.55 5.69
C ARG A 182 10.93 -4.29 5.11
N THR A 183 10.02 -5.27 5.11
CA THR A 183 8.65 -5.13 4.58
C THR A 183 7.68 -4.89 5.72
N SER A 184 7.00 -3.73 5.73
CA SER A 184 6.03 -3.36 6.76
C SER A 184 4.60 -3.69 6.37
N TYR A 185 4.26 -3.69 5.07
CA TYR A 185 3.00 -4.18 4.55
C TYR A 185 3.12 -4.61 3.08
N VAL A 186 2.09 -5.23 2.54
CA VAL A 186 2.09 -5.84 1.20
C VAL A 186 0.85 -5.42 0.45
N HIS A 187 0.99 -5.11 -0.83
CA HIS A 187 -0.12 -4.95 -1.76
C HIS A 187 -0.32 -6.22 -2.60
N LEU A 188 -1.57 -6.64 -2.72
CA LEU A 188 -1.99 -7.67 -3.65
C LEU A 188 -3.00 -7.09 -4.63
N LYS A 189 -2.69 -7.20 -5.89
CA LYS A 189 -3.57 -6.90 -7.03
C LYS A 189 -3.24 -7.84 -8.17
N ASP A 190 -4.13 -8.00 -9.11
CA ASP A 190 -3.93 -8.87 -10.26
C ASP A 190 -3.97 -8.08 -11.58
N TRP A 191 -3.45 -8.68 -12.64
CA TRP A 191 -3.29 -7.98 -13.91
C TRP A 191 -3.67 -8.84 -15.11
N ALA A 192 -4.49 -8.28 -16.00
CA ALA A 192 -4.84 -8.88 -17.27
C ALA A 192 -5.03 -7.83 -18.34
N LYS A 193 -4.58 -8.10 -19.56
CA LYS A 193 -4.88 -7.31 -20.77
C LYS A 193 -4.62 -5.80 -20.61
N GLY A 194 -3.51 -5.44 -19.96
CA GLY A 194 -3.10 -4.03 -19.84
C GLY A 194 -3.79 -3.26 -18.71
N LYS A 195 -4.50 -3.92 -17.78
CA LYS A 195 -5.17 -3.29 -16.63
C LYS A 195 -5.16 -4.17 -15.40
N PHE A 196 -5.38 -3.59 -14.25
CA PHE A 196 -5.63 -4.34 -13.02
C PHE A 196 -7.02 -4.96 -13.04
N VAL A 197 -7.13 -6.15 -12.44
CA VAL A 197 -8.35 -6.95 -12.32
C VAL A 197 -8.45 -7.52 -10.91
N GLU A 198 -9.61 -8.04 -10.54
CA GLU A 198 -9.84 -8.68 -9.25
C GLU A 198 -8.92 -9.90 -9.08
N LEU A 199 -8.54 -10.21 -7.84
CA LEU A 199 -7.64 -11.31 -7.51
C LEU A 199 -8.11 -12.63 -8.12
N GLY A 200 -7.18 -13.36 -8.73
CA GLY A 200 -7.44 -14.64 -9.40
C GLY A 200 -8.02 -14.52 -10.81
N GLN A 201 -8.20 -13.30 -11.34
CA GLN A 201 -8.69 -13.08 -12.70
C GLN A 201 -7.58 -12.63 -13.67
N GLY A 202 -6.37 -12.50 -13.17
CA GLY A 202 -5.22 -12.08 -13.95
C GLY A 202 -4.60 -13.13 -14.84
N THR A 203 -3.66 -12.67 -15.68
CA THR A 203 -2.94 -13.52 -16.65
C THR A 203 -1.42 -13.47 -16.47
N LEU A 204 -0.91 -12.82 -15.40
CA LEU A 204 0.51 -12.82 -15.09
C LEU A 204 1.00 -14.10 -14.42
N GLY A 205 0.09 -15.00 -14.01
CA GLY A 205 0.46 -16.24 -13.33
C GLY A 205 0.88 -16.04 -11.87
N ILE A 206 0.43 -14.97 -11.21
CA ILE A 206 0.73 -14.72 -9.81
C ILE A 206 0.04 -15.78 -8.94
N ASP A 207 0.82 -16.54 -8.17
CA ASP A 207 0.31 -17.55 -7.24
C ASP A 207 -0.02 -16.90 -5.88
N PHE A 208 -1.19 -16.24 -5.78
CA PHE A 208 -1.64 -15.62 -4.53
C PHE A 208 -1.76 -16.63 -3.37
N PRO A 209 -2.26 -17.85 -3.56
CA PRO A 209 -2.20 -18.87 -2.52
C PRO A 209 -0.79 -19.15 -1.99
N ALA A 210 0.23 -19.19 -2.85
CA ALA A 210 1.60 -19.39 -2.42
C ALA A 210 2.15 -18.16 -1.68
N ILE A 211 1.87 -16.94 -2.16
CA ILE A 211 2.24 -15.69 -1.50
C ILE A 211 1.64 -15.62 -0.09
N LEU A 212 0.35 -15.92 0.05
CA LEU A 212 -0.33 -15.87 1.35
C LEU A 212 0.22 -16.93 2.31
N ARG A 213 0.51 -18.15 1.84
CA ARG A 213 1.18 -19.18 2.65
C ARG A 213 2.58 -18.76 3.09
N GLU A 214 3.33 -18.07 2.23
CA GLU A 214 4.66 -17.55 2.58
C GLU A 214 4.56 -16.49 3.69
N LEU A 215 3.61 -15.57 3.57
CA LEU A 215 3.34 -14.56 4.60
C LEU A 215 2.91 -15.18 5.93
N ASP A 216 2.05 -16.22 5.91
CA ASP A 216 1.68 -16.97 7.12
C ASP A 216 2.89 -17.69 7.74
N ALA A 217 3.73 -18.32 6.92
CA ALA A 217 4.95 -19.01 7.38
C ALA A 217 5.97 -18.05 8.02
N MET A 218 6.03 -16.81 7.54
CA MET A 218 6.83 -15.74 8.14
C MET A 218 6.21 -15.17 9.42
N ALA A 219 4.98 -15.52 9.79
CA ALA A 219 4.18 -14.84 10.80
C ALA A 219 4.13 -13.33 10.55
N PHE A 220 3.88 -12.93 9.28
CA PHE A 220 3.95 -11.54 8.85
C PHE A 220 3.08 -10.63 9.71
N PRO A 221 3.67 -9.60 10.36
CA PRO A 221 2.95 -8.79 11.34
C PRO A 221 2.17 -7.63 10.70
N GLY A 222 2.49 -7.29 9.45
CA GLY A 222 1.93 -6.14 8.73
C GLY A 222 0.55 -6.41 8.13
N TRP A 223 0.05 -5.44 7.41
CA TRP A 223 -1.20 -5.54 6.67
C TRP A 223 -0.99 -6.13 5.27
N VAL A 224 -1.92 -6.95 4.83
CA VAL A 224 -2.06 -7.38 3.44
C VAL A 224 -3.20 -6.58 2.84
N VAL A 225 -2.85 -5.59 2.03
CA VAL A 225 -3.81 -4.66 1.42
C VAL A 225 -4.17 -5.15 0.03
N ILE A 226 -5.46 -5.29 -0.22
CA ILE A 226 -5.96 -5.56 -1.57
C ILE A 226 -6.19 -4.24 -2.27
N GLU A 227 -5.42 -3.99 -3.33
CA GLU A 227 -5.52 -2.78 -4.11
C GLU A 227 -6.18 -3.05 -5.47
N MET A 228 -7.25 -2.32 -5.76
CA MET A 228 -7.83 -2.25 -7.08
C MET A 228 -7.86 -0.81 -7.53
N SER A 229 -6.97 -0.42 -8.42
CA SER A 229 -6.83 0.98 -8.82
C SER A 229 -8.04 1.51 -9.58
N ARG A 230 -8.64 0.66 -10.42
CA ARG A 230 -9.87 0.96 -11.16
C ARG A 230 -10.51 -0.33 -11.64
N SER A 231 -11.75 -0.59 -11.25
CA SER A 231 -12.53 -1.73 -11.69
C SER A 231 -13.44 -1.39 -12.88
N ASP A 232 -13.74 -2.37 -13.72
CA ASP A 232 -14.77 -2.28 -14.77
C ASP A 232 -16.20 -2.37 -14.19
N VAL A 233 -16.32 -2.81 -12.95
CA VAL A 233 -17.58 -2.85 -12.20
C VAL A 233 -17.57 -1.78 -11.11
N SER A 234 -18.65 -1.66 -10.34
CA SER A 234 -18.64 -0.70 -9.22
C SER A 234 -17.59 -1.08 -8.17
N PRO A 235 -17.00 -0.10 -7.45
CA PRO A 235 -16.02 -0.36 -6.40
C PRO A 235 -16.49 -1.38 -5.35
N ALA A 236 -17.77 -1.31 -4.95
CA ALA A 236 -18.37 -2.25 -3.99
C ALA A 236 -18.43 -3.69 -4.54
N VAL A 237 -18.75 -3.86 -5.82
CA VAL A 237 -18.77 -5.19 -6.47
C VAL A 237 -17.37 -5.75 -6.52
N SER A 238 -16.38 -4.95 -6.88
CA SER A 238 -14.97 -5.34 -6.89
C SER A 238 -14.47 -5.70 -5.48
N ALA A 239 -14.78 -4.87 -4.46
CA ALA A 239 -14.42 -5.17 -3.08
C ALA A 239 -14.99 -6.50 -2.59
N ARG A 240 -16.24 -6.78 -2.91
CA ARG A 240 -16.91 -8.06 -2.58
C ARG A 240 -16.28 -9.25 -3.31
N ALA A 241 -15.92 -9.10 -4.58
CA ALA A 241 -15.26 -10.16 -5.36
C ALA A 241 -13.90 -10.53 -4.76
N ASN A 242 -13.09 -9.54 -4.40
CA ASN A 242 -11.80 -9.76 -3.77
C ASN A 242 -11.94 -10.38 -2.36
N ALA A 243 -12.96 -9.95 -1.58
CA ALA A 243 -13.28 -10.58 -0.30
C ALA A 243 -13.63 -12.05 -0.46
N ALA A 244 -14.52 -12.38 -1.41
CA ALA A 244 -14.92 -13.75 -1.70
C ALA A 244 -13.74 -14.63 -2.16
N TYR A 245 -12.82 -14.07 -2.94
CA TYR A 245 -11.59 -14.77 -3.34
C TYR A 245 -10.75 -15.18 -2.12
N LEU A 246 -10.44 -14.27 -1.21
CA LEU A 246 -9.67 -14.58 0.00
C LEU A 246 -10.40 -15.58 0.90
N GLN A 247 -11.71 -15.45 1.06
CA GLN A 247 -12.53 -16.39 1.82
C GLN A 247 -12.52 -17.79 1.20
N SER A 248 -12.51 -17.90 -0.14
CA SER A 248 -12.39 -19.20 -0.84
C SER A 248 -11.06 -19.90 -0.58
N LEU A 249 -10.02 -19.17 -0.21
CA LEU A 249 -8.71 -19.66 0.22
C LEU A 249 -8.65 -19.98 1.73
N GLY A 250 -9.74 -19.78 2.47
CA GLY A 250 -9.85 -20.08 3.89
C GLY A 250 -9.46 -18.91 4.82
N TYR A 251 -9.22 -17.72 4.29
CA TYR A 251 -8.93 -16.54 5.10
C TYR A 251 -10.20 -15.85 5.58
N THR A 252 -10.15 -15.35 6.82
CA THR A 252 -11.18 -14.46 7.37
C THR A 252 -10.70 -13.02 7.27
N LEU A 253 -11.60 -12.11 6.90
CA LEU A 253 -11.27 -10.69 6.75
C LEU A 253 -11.48 -9.91 8.05
N THR A 254 -12.10 -10.56 9.06
CA THR A 254 -12.37 -9.95 10.35
C THR A 254 -11.06 -9.79 11.13
N ALA A 255 -10.60 -8.56 11.24
CA ALA A 255 -9.50 -8.17 12.12
C ALA A 255 -9.91 -8.21 13.61
N ARG A 256 -11.14 -8.56 13.90
CA ARG A 256 -11.63 -8.66 15.28
C ARG A 256 -10.93 -9.83 15.97
N SER A 257 -9.71 -9.54 16.46
CA SER A 257 -9.16 -10.27 17.59
C SER A 257 -10.23 -10.31 18.66
N LEU A 258 -10.64 -11.52 19.01
CA LEU A 258 -11.42 -11.81 20.20
C LEU A 258 -10.58 -11.49 21.45
N ALA A 259 -10.27 -10.21 21.66
CA ALA A 259 -9.74 -9.68 22.91
C ALA A 259 -10.87 -8.88 23.56
N ARG A 260 -11.75 -9.59 24.25
CA ARG A 260 -12.50 -9.08 25.39
C ARG A 260 -11.89 -9.62 26.66
#